data_803e9a2ad2fe287aca5e152944e4a079
#
_entry.id   803e9a2ad2fe287aca5e152944e4a079
#
_cell.length_a   1.000
_cell.length_b   1.000
_cell.length_c   1.000
_cell.angle_alpha   90.00
_cell.angle_beta   90.00
_cell.angle_gamma   90.00
#
_symmetry.space_group_name_H-M   'P 1'
#
loop_
_entity.id
_entity.type
_entity.pdbx_description
1 polymer ?
#
loop_
_entity_poly.entity_id
_entity_poly.type
_entity_poly.pdbx_seq_one_letter_code
_entity_poly.pdbx_strand_id
1 'polypeptide(L)'
;MFLELSHTKTPVFQQTENLALESYRITKNFPADERFAMVQQIRRAVLSVHLNLAEGCSRKSSTERKRYFEIARGSVIEIDAAIGLAFKLQYCELKSIENLGTLIVSCFKQLTAMIASTNKVE
;
A
#
# COMPACT_ATOMS: atom_id res chain seq x y z
N MET A 1 12.72 3.32 -11.24
CA MET A 1 13.01 4.47 -12.12
C MET A 1 14.36 4.29 -12.81
N PHE A 2 15.44 4.29 -12.06
CA PHE A 2 16.78 4.11 -12.68
C PHE A 2 17.20 2.66 -12.79
N LEU A 3 16.84 1.85 -11.77
CA LEU A 3 17.10 0.42 -11.81
C LEU A 3 15.93 -0.26 -12.50
N GLU A 4 16.20 -0.91 -13.63
CA GLU A 4 15.17 -1.61 -14.38
C GLU A 4 15.15 -3.08 -13.97
N LEU A 5 14.79 -3.30 -12.69
CA LEU A 5 14.68 -4.64 -12.13
C LEU A 5 13.38 -5.30 -12.57
N SER A 6 13.35 -6.63 -12.55
CA SER A 6 12.20 -7.38 -13.06
C SER A 6 10.89 -7.02 -12.36
N HIS A 7 10.93 -6.76 -11.05
CA HIS A 7 9.71 -6.46 -10.30
C HIS A 7 9.12 -5.08 -10.61
N THR A 8 9.91 -4.12 -11.11
CA THR A 8 9.42 -2.77 -11.40
C THR A 8 8.42 -2.74 -12.55
N LYS A 9 8.37 -3.79 -13.35
CA LYS A 9 7.44 -3.91 -14.49
C LYS A 9 6.23 -4.77 -14.16
N THR A 10 6.09 -5.24 -12.93
CA THR A 10 4.97 -6.10 -12.55
C THR A 10 3.72 -5.30 -12.26
N PRO A 11 2.52 -5.90 -12.48
CA PRO A 11 1.27 -5.23 -12.14
C PRO A 11 1.17 -4.84 -10.67
N VAL A 12 1.67 -5.67 -9.74
CA VAL A 12 1.60 -5.37 -8.31
C VAL A 12 2.42 -4.13 -7.96
N PHE A 13 3.60 -3.98 -8.55
CA PHE A 13 4.44 -2.81 -8.32
C PHE A 13 3.73 -1.54 -8.82
N GLN A 14 3.11 -1.61 -9.99
CA GLN A 14 2.32 -0.51 -10.54
C GLN A 14 1.15 -0.16 -9.63
N GLN A 15 0.46 -1.17 -9.08
CA GLN A 15 -0.69 -0.96 -8.20
C GLN A 15 -0.29 -0.29 -6.88
N THR A 16 0.82 -0.69 -6.27
CA THR A 16 1.26 -0.06 -5.03
C THR A 16 1.74 1.36 -5.26
N GLU A 17 2.33 1.64 -6.42
CA GLU A 17 2.68 3.00 -6.82
C GLU A 17 1.43 3.86 -6.94
N ASN A 18 0.41 3.36 -7.64
CA ASN A 18 -0.86 4.05 -7.80
C ASN A 18 -1.55 4.28 -6.46
N LEU A 19 -1.48 3.30 -5.56
CA LEU A 19 -2.00 3.42 -4.20
C LEU A 19 -1.36 4.60 -3.48
N ALA A 20 -0.04 4.74 -3.59
CA ALA A 20 0.67 5.85 -2.96
C ALA A 20 0.26 7.19 -3.58
N LEU A 21 0.25 7.29 -4.90
CA LEU A 21 -0.13 8.52 -5.59
C LEU A 21 -1.54 8.97 -5.21
N GLU A 22 -2.48 8.04 -5.20
CA GLU A 22 -3.87 8.35 -4.87
C GLU A 22 -4.03 8.74 -3.40
N SER A 23 -3.32 8.07 -2.50
CA SER A 23 -3.35 8.39 -1.07
C SER A 23 -2.81 9.80 -0.80
N TYR A 24 -1.74 10.19 -1.49
CA TYR A 24 -1.19 11.54 -1.38
C TYR A 24 -2.19 12.58 -1.91
N ARG A 25 -2.85 12.28 -3.03
CA ARG A 25 -3.85 13.18 -3.62
C ARG A 25 -5.01 13.42 -2.65
N ILE A 26 -5.55 12.36 -2.07
CA ILE A 26 -6.71 12.44 -1.19
C ILE A 26 -6.37 13.15 0.11
N THR A 27 -5.22 12.83 0.71
CA THR A 27 -4.85 13.42 2.01
C THR A 27 -4.51 14.89 1.93
N LYS A 28 -4.25 15.44 0.74
CA LYS A 28 -4.04 16.88 0.58
C LYS A 28 -5.26 17.69 1.03
N ASN A 29 -6.45 17.10 0.95
CA ASN A 29 -7.70 17.78 1.27
C ASN A 29 -8.16 17.55 2.71
N PHE A 30 -7.39 16.81 3.49
CA PHE A 30 -7.71 16.58 4.90
C PHE A 30 -7.49 17.87 5.71
N PRO A 31 -8.19 18.04 6.85
CA PRO A 31 -8.01 19.22 7.69
C PRO A 31 -6.54 19.42 8.09
N ALA A 32 -6.14 20.68 8.22
CA ALA A 32 -4.77 21.03 8.61
C ALA A 32 -4.38 20.43 9.96
N ASP A 33 -5.34 20.22 10.85
CA ASP A 33 -5.12 19.60 12.16
C ASP A 33 -4.58 18.17 12.05
N GLU A 34 -4.84 17.51 10.91
CA GLU A 34 -4.41 16.13 10.71
C GLU A 34 -3.05 15.99 10.03
N ARG A 35 -2.41 17.11 9.70
CA ARG A 35 -1.13 17.10 8.97
C ARG A 35 -0.08 16.20 9.61
N PHE A 36 0.07 16.30 10.93
CA PHE A 36 1.08 15.54 11.67
C PHE A 36 0.49 14.35 12.41
N ALA A 37 -0.73 13.98 12.11
CA ALA A 37 -1.41 12.84 12.70
C ALA A 37 -1.86 11.88 11.59
N MET A 38 -3.13 11.91 11.19
CA MET A 38 -3.70 10.96 10.23
C MET A 38 -3.03 11.05 8.86
N VAL A 39 -2.78 12.26 8.34
CA VAL A 39 -2.13 12.43 7.04
C VAL A 39 -0.74 11.80 7.04
N GLN A 40 0.05 12.09 8.06
CA GLN A 40 1.39 11.53 8.18
C GLN A 40 1.35 10.01 8.28
N GLN A 41 0.42 9.47 9.05
CA GLN A 41 0.29 8.02 9.25
C GLN A 41 -0.10 7.31 7.96
N ILE A 42 -1.06 7.87 7.21
CA ILE A 42 -1.47 7.28 5.93
C ILE A 42 -0.29 7.28 4.94
N ARG A 43 0.43 8.40 4.85
CA ARG A 43 1.55 8.53 3.93
C ARG A 43 2.70 7.60 4.28
N ARG A 44 2.98 7.42 5.58
CA ARG A 44 3.96 6.43 6.02
C ARG A 44 3.55 5.02 5.63
N ALA A 45 2.27 4.70 5.79
CA ALA A 45 1.76 3.38 5.46
C ALA A 45 1.87 3.09 3.96
N VAL A 46 1.51 4.06 3.09
CA VAL A 46 1.61 3.83 1.64
C VAL A 46 3.06 3.67 1.19
N LEU A 47 3.98 4.43 1.79
CA LEU A 47 5.41 4.25 1.52
C LEU A 47 5.86 2.87 1.97
N SER A 48 5.41 2.42 3.13
CA SER A 48 5.72 1.08 3.65
C SER A 48 5.26 -0.01 2.69
N VAL A 49 4.04 0.11 2.13
CA VAL A 49 3.54 -0.88 1.16
C VAL A 49 4.50 -0.99 -0.03
N HIS A 50 4.78 0.14 -0.65
CA HIS A 50 5.55 0.18 -1.90
C HIS A 50 7.01 -0.24 -1.69
N LEU A 51 7.65 0.30 -0.65
CA LEU A 51 9.06 0.03 -0.40
C LEU A 51 9.31 -1.40 0.12
N ASN A 52 8.41 -1.94 0.93
CA ASN A 52 8.54 -3.33 1.40
C ASN A 52 8.25 -4.33 0.29
N LEU A 53 7.35 -4.00 -0.64
CA LEU A 53 7.16 -4.82 -1.84
C LEU A 53 8.47 -4.91 -2.63
N ALA A 54 9.09 -3.76 -2.90
CA ALA A 54 10.36 -3.73 -3.65
C ALA A 54 11.46 -4.49 -2.92
N GLU A 55 11.56 -4.30 -1.61
CA GLU A 55 12.56 -4.98 -0.78
C GLU A 55 12.36 -6.50 -0.80
N GLY A 56 11.13 -6.95 -0.62
CA GLY A 56 10.80 -8.37 -0.64
C GLY A 56 11.12 -9.02 -1.98
N CYS A 57 10.85 -8.33 -3.07
CA CYS A 57 11.16 -8.82 -4.42
C CYS A 57 12.66 -8.99 -4.65
N SER A 58 13.50 -8.25 -3.92
CA SER A 58 14.95 -8.32 -4.05
C SER A 58 15.60 -9.38 -3.18
N ARG A 59 14.87 -9.98 -2.25
CA ARG A 59 15.41 -11.00 -1.35
C ARG A 59 15.44 -12.36 -2.03
N LYS A 60 16.43 -13.17 -1.65
CA LYS A 60 16.61 -14.51 -2.24
C LYS A 60 15.83 -15.58 -1.50
N SER A 61 15.76 -15.50 -0.17
CA SER A 61 15.09 -16.55 0.59
C SER A 61 13.58 -16.33 0.63
N SER A 62 12.82 -17.43 0.52
CA SER A 62 11.37 -17.40 0.61
C SER A 62 10.90 -16.83 1.93
N THR A 63 11.59 -17.16 3.02
CA THR A 63 11.25 -16.69 4.37
C THR A 63 11.37 -15.17 4.47
N GLU A 64 12.46 -14.60 3.92
CA GLU A 64 12.63 -13.15 3.92
C GLU A 64 11.62 -12.47 3.02
N ARG A 65 11.40 -13.01 1.81
CA ARG A 65 10.43 -12.46 0.87
C ARG A 65 9.05 -12.38 1.52
N LYS A 66 8.61 -13.46 2.15
CA LYS A 66 7.33 -13.56 2.85
C LYS A 66 7.21 -12.47 3.91
N ARG A 67 8.26 -12.29 4.71
CA ARG A 67 8.26 -11.30 5.79
C ARG A 67 7.99 -9.89 5.24
N TYR A 68 8.68 -9.49 4.19
CA TYR A 68 8.50 -8.16 3.60
C TYR A 68 7.12 -8.00 2.98
N PHE A 69 6.60 -9.03 2.32
CA PHE A 69 5.26 -8.98 1.76
C PHE A 69 4.19 -8.90 2.84
N GLU A 70 4.40 -9.56 3.98
CA GLU A 70 3.48 -9.48 5.12
C GLU A 70 3.48 -8.09 5.74
N ILE A 71 4.65 -7.46 5.85
CA ILE A 71 4.74 -6.08 6.32
C ILE A 71 3.97 -5.15 5.35
N ALA A 72 4.18 -5.31 4.06
CA ALA A 72 3.47 -4.53 3.05
C ALA A 72 1.96 -4.70 3.17
N ARG A 73 1.48 -5.95 3.29
CA ARG A 73 0.04 -6.22 3.42
C ARG A 73 -0.53 -5.63 4.69
N GLY A 74 0.21 -5.71 5.80
CA GLY A 74 -0.19 -5.08 7.06
C GLY A 74 -0.37 -3.59 6.91
N SER A 75 0.50 -2.94 6.14
CA SER A 75 0.38 -1.50 5.87
C SER A 75 -0.84 -1.18 5.01
N VAL A 76 -1.24 -2.06 4.08
CA VAL A 76 -2.48 -1.90 3.32
C VAL A 76 -3.69 -1.92 4.26
N ILE A 77 -3.70 -2.83 5.23
CA ILE A 77 -4.76 -2.92 6.23
C ILE A 77 -4.84 -1.62 7.04
N GLU A 78 -3.68 -1.07 7.39
CA GLU A 78 -3.59 0.20 8.13
C GLU A 78 -4.20 1.35 7.32
N ILE A 79 -3.92 1.42 6.03
CA ILE A 79 -4.49 2.45 5.14
C ILE A 79 -6.01 2.31 5.10
N ASP A 80 -6.51 1.09 4.92
CA ASP A 80 -7.94 0.82 4.86
C ASP A 80 -8.64 1.29 6.14
N ALA A 81 -8.09 0.97 7.30
CA ALA A 81 -8.65 1.38 8.58
C ALA A 81 -8.63 2.91 8.74
N ALA A 82 -7.53 3.56 8.35
CA ALA A 82 -7.40 5.02 8.45
C ALA A 82 -8.38 5.74 7.53
N ILE A 83 -8.53 5.27 6.30
CA ILE A 83 -9.46 5.87 5.33
C ILE A 83 -10.91 5.67 5.81
N GLY A 84 -11.23 4.51 6.37
CA GLY A 84 -12.55 4.27 6.96
C GLY A 84 -12.87 5.25 8.07
N LEU A 85 -11.89 5.53 8.93
CA LEU A 85 -12.05 6.52 9.99
C LEU A 85 -12.19 7.93 9.43
N ALA A 86 -11.36 8.28 8.44
CA ALA A 86 -11.43 9.60 7.78
C ALA A 86 -12.81 9.84 7.17
N PHE A 87 -13.38 8.81 6.55
CA PHE A 87 -14.72 8.88 6.00
C PHE A 87 -15.76 9.16 7.10
N LYS A 88 -15.67 8.45 8.23
CA LYS A 88 -16.56 8.67 9.38
C LYS A 88 -16.43 10.06 9.96
N LEU A 89 -15.22 10.62 9.93
CA LEU A 89 -14.95 11.99 10.38
C LEU A 89 -15.35 13.05 9.33
N GLN A 90 -15.85 12.61 8.18
CA GLN A 90 -16.28 13.47 7.10
C GLN A 90 -15.14 14.26 6.45
N TYR A 91 -13.94 13.71 6.44
CA TYR A 91 -12.78 14.30 5.78
C TYR A 91 -12.79 14.07 4.27
N CYS A 92 -13.55 13.10 3.81
CA CYS A 92 -13.64 12.75 2.40
C CYS A 92 -15.02 12.16 2.09
N GLU A 93 -15.45 12.33 0.84
CA GLU A 93 -16.71 11.77 0.35
C GLU A 93 -16.46 10.40 -0.27
N LEU A 94 -17.47 9.52 -0.22
CA LEU A 94 -17.35 8.17 -0.76
C LEU A 94 -16.91 8.19 -2.23
N LYS A 95 -17.51 9.06 -3.03
CA LYS A 95 -17.18 9.16 -4.45
C LYS A 95 -15.71 9.53 -4.70
N SER A 96 -15.14 10.37 -3.84
CA SER A 96 -13.76 10.81 -4.01
C SER A 96 -12.73 9.72 -3.65
N ILE A 97 -13.15 8.71 -2.89
CA ILE A 97 -12.25 7.63 -2.44
C ILE A 97 -12.52 6.28 -3.10
N GLU A 98 -13.44 6.21 -4.07
CA GLU A 98 -13.76 4.96 -4.76
C GLU A 98 -12.54 4.34 -5.45
N ASN A 99 -11.76 5.15 -6.15
CA ASN A 99 -10.56 4.68 -6.82
C ASN A 99 -9.52 4.19 -5.82
N LEU A 100 -9.36 4.91 -4.72
CA LEU A 100 -8.46 4.48 -3.63
C LEU A 100 -8.91 3.13 -3.07
N GLY A 101 -10.21 2.95 -2.85
CA GLY A 101 -10.76 1.69 -2.37
C GLY A 101 -10.47 0.54 -3.30
N THR A 102 -10.60 0.74 -4.60
CA THR A 102 -10.28 -0.27 -5.61
C THR A 102 -8.79 -0.66 -5.53
N LEU A 103 -7.92 0.33 -5.37
CA LEU A 103 -6.48 0.10 -5.24
C LEU A 103 -6.14 -0.64 -3.95
N ILE A 104 -6.77 -0.29 -2.83
CA ILE A 104 -6.59 -0.97 -1.56
C ILE A 104 -6.92 -2.47 -1.70
N VAL A 105 -8.08 -2.77 -2.27
CA VAL A 105 -8.52 -4.16 -2.46
C VAL A 105 -7.57 -4.91 -3.40
N SER A 106 -7.18 -4.29 -4.51
CA SER A 106 -6.28 -4.90 -5.47
C SER A 106 -4.91 -5.20 -4.86
N CYS A 107 -4.32 -4.24 -4.15
CA CYS A 107 -3.03 -4.44 -3.51
C CYS A 107 -3.10 -5.54 -2.44
N PHE A 108 -4.16 -5.56 -1.64
CA PHE A 108 -4.35 -6.58 -0.62
C PHE A 108 -4.40 -7.98 -1.23
N LYS A 109 -5.18 -8.15 -2.29
CA LYS A 109 -5.32 -9.45 -2.97
C LYS A 109 -4.01 -9.90 -3.60
N GLN A 110 -3.31 -9.00 -4.27
CA GLN A 110 -2.06 -9.34 -4.93
C GLN A 110 -0.96 -9.70 -3.93
N LEU A 111 -0.86 -8.96 -2.82
CA LEU A 111 0.11 -9.28 -1.77
C LEU A 111 -0.24 -10.60 -1.09
N THR A 112 -1.51 -10.88 -0.86
CA THR A 112 -1.95 -12.16 -0.30
C THR A 112 -1.53 -13.32 -1.21
N ALA A 113 -1.70 -13.17 -2.54
CA ALA A 113 -1.27 -14.18 -3.49
C ALA A 113 0.25 -14.36 -3.48
N MET A 114 1.01 -13.27 -3.38
CA MET A 114 2.47 -13.35 -3.32
C MET A 114 2.95 -14.05 -2.05
N ILE A 115 2.31 -13.79 -0.91
CA ILE A 115 2.63 -14.46 0.35
C ILE A 115 2.37 -15.97 0.22
N ALA A 116 1.22 -16.34 -0.32
CA ALA A 116 0.89 -17.76 -0.55
C ALA A 116 1.90 -18.43 -1.47
N SER A 117 2.36 -17.71 -2.49
CA SER A 117 3.34 -18.21 -3.45
C SER A 117 4.69 -18.52 -2.80
N THR A 118 5.11 -17.76 -1.80
CA THR A 118 6.37 -18.03 -1.10
C THR A 118 6.35 -19.36 -0.35
N ASN A 119 5.19 -19.78 0.12
CA ASN A 119 5.05 -21.07 0.84
C ASN A 119 5.22 -22.28 -0.09
N LYS A 120 4.96 -22.10 -1.39
CA LYS A 120 5.03 -23.20 -2.38
C LYS A 120 6.46 -23.47 -2.86
N VAL A 121 7.36 -22.53 -2.65
CA VAL A 121 8.75 -22.63 -3.12
C VAL A 121 9.57 -23.52 -2.19
N GLU A 122 9.16 -23.63 -0.94
CA GLU A 122 9.83 -24.46 0.05
C GLU A 122 9.18 -25.83 0.16
#